data_572927ca727d553b8ba27dd317aee4d1
#
_entry.id   572927ca727d553b8ba27dd317aee4d1
#
_cell.length_a   1.000
_cell.length_b   1.000
_cell.length_c   1.000
_cell.angle_alpha   90.00
_cell.angle_beta   90.00
_cell.angle_gamma   90.00
#
_symmetry.space_group_name_H-M   'P 1'
#
loop_
_entity.id
_entity.type
_entity.pdbx_description
1 polymer ?
#
loop_
_entity_poly.entity_id
_entity_poly.type
_entity_poly.pdbx_seq_one_letter_code
_entity_poly.pdbx_strand_id
1 'polypeptide(L)'
;MMYYIWLHLQFVRKHERALQAEHRIQIMMTQIQPHFLFNTLSAIRALIGKDQKAASHTVGLFSAYLRQNLESLNQAEVIPLSKEIEHTKIYAEIEMIRFPNIRVEYDIRDEECCIPALTIQPLVENAIRHGVRSRKEGIVRVAAYREGNEHLIVIEDNGTGFTELPAKSEDGTHIGIENVRERLEQMCNGTMTIDSKPDEGTRVILRITAGKEVNR
;
A
#
# COMPACT_ATOMS: atom_id res chain seq x y z
N MET A 1 47.41 8.55 20.75
CA MET A 1 46.96 7.58 19.74
C MET A 1 45.54 7.11 19.96
N MET A 2 45.15 6.57 21.12
CA MET A 2 43.77 6.11 21.43
C MET A 2 42.67 7.20 21.26
N TYR A 3 42.93 8.45 21.63
CA TYR A 3 42.00 9.57 21.49
C TYR A 3 41.65 9.88 20.03
N TYR A 4 42.63 9.85 19.13
CA TYR A 4 42.40 10.07 17.68
C TYR A 4 41.62 8.94 17.04
N ILE A 5 41.85 7.68 17.44
CA ILE A 5 41.08 6.52 16.97
C ILE A 5 39.60 6.66 17.44
N TRP A 6 39.38 7.05 18.69
CA TRP A 6 38.07 7.26 19.26
C TRP A 6 37.30 8.40 18.52
N LEU A 7 37.99 9.53 18.26
CA LEU A 7 37.43 10.66 17.55
C LEU A 7 37.05 10.28 16.10
N HIS A 8 37.92 9.52 15.43
CA HIS A 8 37.68 9.03 14.09
C HIS A 8 36.48 8.06 14.05
N LEU A 9 36.37 7.15 15.00
CA LEU A 9 35.22 6.24 15.13
C LEU A 9 33.90 7.01 15.39
N GLN A 10 33.93 8.05 16.17
CA GLN A 10 32.74 8.91 16.40
C GLN A 10 32.36 9.64 15.13
N PHE A 11 33.32 10.15 14.37
CA PHE A 11 33.08 10.82 13.09
C PHE A 11 32.47 9.86 12.05
N VAL A 12 33.05 8.67 11.89
CA VAL A 12 32.52 7.63 10.97
C VAL A 12 31.11 7.24 11.34
N ARG A 13 30.85 6.95 12.63
CA ARG A 13 29.47 6.61 13.12
C ARG A 13 28.46 7.74 12.87
N LYS A 14 28.90 8.99 13.02
CA LYS A 14 28.02 10.14 12.77
C LYS A 14 27.71 10.30 11.28
N HIS A 15 28.71 10.06 10.44
CA HIS A 15 28.55 10.11 8.97
C HIS A 15 27.65 8.97 8.46
N GLU A 16 27.85 7.74 8.94
CA GLU A 16 26.98 6.59 8.63
C GLU A 16 25.53 6.83 9.04
N ARG A 17 25.29 7.40 10.22
CA ARG A 17 23.93 7.75 10.67
C ARG A 17 23.28 8.82 9.79
N ALA A 18 24.04 9.82 9.36
CA ALA A 18 23.55 10.84 8.44
C ALA A 18 23.20 10.25 7.08
N LEU A 19 24.07 9.39 6.53
CA LEU A 19 23.82 8.69 5.26
C LEU A 19 22.59 7.76 5.31
N GLN A 20 22.43 7.05 6.43
CA GLN A 20 21.26 6.21 6.67
C GLN A 20 19.98 7.05 6.80
N ALA A 21 20.05 8.23 7.42
CA ALA A 21 18.91 9.14 7.51
C ALA A 21 18.55 9.72 6.13
N GLU A 22 19.52 10.10 5.32
CA GLU A 22 19.29 10.56 3.94
C GLU A 22 18.70 9.46 3.06
N HIS A 23 19.22 8.22 3.12
CA HIS A 23 18.64 7.08 2.42
C HIS A 23 17.22 6.78 2.87
N ARG A 24 16.92 6.87 4.18
CA ARG A 24 15.55 6.72 4.68
C ARG A 24 14.62 7.81 4.13
N ILE A 25 15.04 9.07 4.11
CA ILE A 25 14.27 10.16 3.54
C ILE A 25 14.04 9.94 2.03
N GLN A 26 15.02 9.47 1.30
CA GLN A 26 14.90 9.17 -0.12
C GLN A 26 13.92 8.02 -0.39
N ILE A 27 13.96 6.95 0.41
CA ILE A 27 13.01 5.84 0.37
C ILE A 27 11.60 6.35 0.74
N MET A 28 11.47 7.20 1.76
CA MET A 28 10.21 7.87 2.12
C MET A 28 9.61 8.64 0.96
N MET A 29 10.43 9.46 0.27
CA MET A 29 9.98 10.28 -0.85
C MET A 29 9.54 9.46 -2.06
N THR A 30 10.09 8.25 -2.24
CA THR A 30 9.69 7.34 -3.33
C THR A 30 8.46 6.49 -3.01
N GLN A 31 8.21 6.20 -1.72
CA GLN A 31 7.05 5.40 -1.28
C GLN A 31 5.79 6.26 -1.09
N ILE A 32 5.92 7.52 -0.69
CA ILE A 32 4.79 8.46 -0.67
C ILE A 32 4.68 9.03 -2.07
N GLN A 33 3.68 8.64 -2.83
CA GLN A 33 3.47 9.14 -4.18
C GLN A 33 3.26 10.66 -4.18
N PRO A 34 4.18 11.47 -4.76
CA PRO A 34 4.04 12.93 -4.74
C PRO A 34 2.73 13.41 -5.38
N HIS A 35 2.30 12.71 -6.43
CA HIS A 35 1.07 12.99 -7.12
C HIS A 35 -0.18 12.80 -6.23
N PHE A 36 -0.21 11.77 -5.37
CA PHE A 36 -1.30 11.58 -4.41
C PHE A 36 -1.37 12.74 -3.41
N LEU A 37 -0.21 13.17 -2.88
CA LEU A 37 -0.14 14.31 -1.95
C LEU A 37 -0.72 15.59 -2.57
N PHE A 38 -0.22 15.99 -3.74
CA PHE A 38 -0.70 17.19 -4.43
C PHE A 38 -2.18 17.14 -4.77
N ASN A 39 -2.66 15.98 -5.21
CA ASN A 39 -4.06 15.79 -5.55
C ASN A 39 -4.98 15.84 -4.33
N THR A 40 -4.56 15.22 -3.20
CA THR A 40 -5.33 15.26 -1.96
C THR A 40 -5.42 16.68 -1.40
N LEU A 41 -4.30 17.42 -1.37
CA LEU A 41 -4.29 18.83 -0.97
C LEU A 41 -5.17 19.70 -1.88
N SER A 42 -5.18 19.43 -3.19
CA SER A 42 -6.04 20.14 -4.14
C SER A 42 -7.53 19.83 -3.91
N ALA A 43 -7.87 18.57 -3.58
CA ALA A 43 -9.22 18.18 -3.23
C ALA A 43 -9.68 18.85 -1.92
N ILE A 44 -8.84 18.85 -0.88
CA ILE A 44 -9.10 19.56 0.38
C ILE A 44 -9.39 21.04 0.10
N ARG A 45 -8.54 21.69 -0.68
CA ARG A 45 -8.73 23.11 -1.06
C ARG A 45 -10.07 23.36 -1.76
N ALA A 46 -10.48 22.44 -2.65
CA ALA A 46 -11.76 22.54 -3.35
C ALA A 46 -12.95 22.34 -2.40
N LEU A 47 -12.81 21.51 -1.38
CA LEU A 47 -13.84 21.25 -0.37
C LEU A 47 -14.03 22.40 0.62
N ILE A 48 -12.98 23.14 0.97
CA ILE A 48 -13.04 24.25 1.97
C ILE A 48 -14.16 25.23 1.64
N GLY A 49 -14.36 25.57 0.38
CA GLY A 49 -15.40 26.50 -0.04
C GLY A 49 -16.79 25.88 -0.28
N LYS A 50 -16.90 24.54 -0.28
CA LYS A 50 -18.14 23.83 -0.63
C LYS A 50 -18.73 23.05 0.54
N ASP A 51 -17.88 22.32 1.26
CA ASP A 51 -18.24 21.46 2.38
C ASP A 51 -17.10 21.41 3.39
N GLN A 52 -17.18 22.28 4.39
CA GLN A 52 -16.17 22.42 5.43
C GLN A 52 -16.03 21.14 6.28
N LYS A 53 -17.11 20.38 6.45
CA LYS A 53 -17.07 19.12 7.22
C LYS A 53 -16.30 18.06 6.44
N ALA A 54 -16.58 17.90 5.16
CA ALA A 54 -15.84 17.00 4.28
C ALA A 54 -14.37 17.42 4.16
N ALA A 55 -14.06 18.73 4.09
CA ALA A 55 -12.69 19.22 4.08
C ALA A 55 -11.95 18.83 5.37
N SER A 56 -12.55 19.08 6.55
CA SER A 56 -11.96 18.73 7.85
C SER A 56 -11.75 17.21 7.99
N HIS A 57 -12.72 16.41 7.56
CA HIS A 57 -12.62 14.95 7.55
C HIS A 57 -11.47 14.47 6.66
N THR A 58 -11.37 15.01 5.44
CA THR A 58 -10.28 14.67 4.51
C THR A 58 -8.90 15.04 5.04
N VAL A 59 -8.76 16.16 5.77
CA VAL A 59 -7.51 16.53 6.45
C VAL A 59 -7.15 15.48 7.52
N GLY A 60 -8.14 15.00 8.28
CA GLY A 60 -7.95 13.95 9.27
C GLY A 60 -7.44 12.65 8.65
N LEU A 61 -8.12 12.18 7.58
CA LEU A 61 -7.72 10.99 6.82
C LEU A 61 -6.31 11.14 6.24
N PHE A 62 -6.02 12.29 5.64
CA PHE A 62 -4.72 12.56 5.05
C PHE A 62 -3.59 12.57 6.08
N SER A 63 -3.83 13.14 7.26
CA SER A 63 -2.89 13.13 8.38
C SER A 63 -2.64 11.69 8.89
N ALA A 64 -3.69 10.87 8.98
CA ALA A 64 -3.58 9.46 9.36
C ALA A 64 -2.80 8.66 8.31
N TYR A 65 -3.11 8.83 7.02
CA TYR A 65 -2.38 8.24 5.90
C TYR A 65 -0.88 8.52 5.96
N LEU A 66 -0.50 9.79 6.15
CA LEU A 66 0.91 10.17 6.23
C LEU A 66 1.61 9.51 7.42
N ARG A 67 0.97 9.50 8.59
CA ARG A 67 1.53 8.88 9.79
C ARG A 67 1.75 7.40 9.61
N GLN A 68 0.77 6.67 9.06
CA GLN A 68 0.84 5.23 8.83
C GLN A 68 1.94 4.86 7.83
N ASN A 69 2.08 5.63 6.75
CA ASN A 69 3.18 5.42 5.80
C ASN A 69 4.55 5.63 6.46
N LEU A 70 4.70 6.65 7.31
CA LEU A 70 5.93 6.89 8.07
C LEU A 70 6.25 5.75 9.06
N GLU A 71 5.24 5.20 9.72
CA GLU A 71 5.39 4.05 10.62
C GLU A 71 5.79 2.79 9.85
N SER A 72 5.18 2.54 8.70
CA SER A 72 5.45 1.38 7.84
C SER A 72 6.88 1.33 7.31
N LEU A 73 7.53 2.49 7.11
CA LEU A 73 8.94 2.57 6.71
C LEU A 73 9.93 2.04 7.75
N ASN A 74 9.53 2.06 9.01
CA ASN A 74 10.36 1.56 10.11
C ASN A 74 10.09 0.07 10.42
N GLN A 75 9.09 -0.54 9.78
CA GLN A 75 8.71 -1.93 10.01
C GLN A 75 9.33 -2.83 8.92
N ALA A 76 10.47 -3.44 9.25
CA ALA A 76 11.05 -4.53 8.44
C ALA A 76 10.32 -5.87 8.68
N GLU A 77 9.23 -5.86 9.46
CA GLU A 77 8.53 -7.04 9.93
C GLU A 77 7.14 -7.16 9.30
N VAL A 78 6.57 -8.34 9.42
CA VAL A 78 5.16 -8.57 9.07
C VAL A 78 4.24 -7.90 10.09
N ILE A 79 3.09 -7.43 9.63
CA ILE A 79 2.05 -6.79 10.46
C ILE A 79 0.75 -7.60 10.40
N PRO A 80 -0.12 -7.49 11.40
CA PRO A 80 -1.45 -8.09 11.32
C PRO A 80 -2.22 -7.60 10.08
N LEU A 81 -2.94 -8.50 9.42
CA LEU A 81 -3.77 -8.20 8.27
C LEU A 81 -4.78 -7.07 8.57
N SER A 82 -5.38 -7.08 9.76
CA SER A 82 -6.30 -6.04 10.22
C SER A 82 -5.71 -4.64 10.13
N LYS A 83 -4.41 -4.49 10.49
CA LYS A 83 -3.70 -3.21 10.42
C LYS A 83 -3.49 -2.76 8.98
N GLU A 84 -3.13 -3.67 8.09
CA GLU A 84 -2.95 -3.35 6.65
C GLU A 84 -4.28 -2.99 5.98
N ILE A 85 -5.38 -3.67 6.37
CA ILE A 85 -6.74 -3.33 5.92
C ILE A 85 -7.15 -1.93 6.40
N GLU A 86 -6.85 -1.56 7.65
CA GLU A 86 -7.11 -0.22 8.18
C GLU A 86 -6.38 0.85 7.37
N HIS A 87 -5.09 0.63 7.08
CA HIS A 87 -4.29 1.52 6.24
C HIS A 87 -4.90 1.69 4.84
N THR A 88 -5.29 0.57 4.24
CA THR A 88 -5.90 0.56 2.91
C THR A 88 -7.24 1.27 2.88
N LYS A 89 -8.07 1.13 3.93
CA LYS A 89 -9.36 1.84 4.06
C LYS A 89 -9.18 3.35 4.06
N ILE A 90 -8.18 3.88 4.78
CA ILE A 90 -7.90 5.32 4.82
C ILE A 90 -7.52 5.85 3.43
N TYR A 91 -6.65 5.15 2.72
CA TYR A 91 -6.29 5.50 1.35
C TYR A 91 -7.51 5.48 0.42
N ALA A 92 -8.28 4.40 0.46
CA ALA A 92 -9.47 4.22 -0.39
C ALA A 92 -10.53 5.29 -0.14
N GLU A 93 -10.76 5.69 1.12
CA GLU A 93 -11.71 6.73 1.48
C GLU A 93 -11.32 8.09 0.90
N ILE A 94 -10.02 8.45 0.93
CA ILE A 94 -9.52 9.67 0.28
C ILE A 94 -9.79 9.63 -1.23
N GLU A 95 -9.55 8.49 -1.88
CA GLU A 95 -9.79 8.34 -3.32
C GLU A 95 -11.28 8.39 -3.67
N MET A 96 -12.16 7.79 -2.85
CA MET A 96 -13.62 7.86 -3.05
C MET A 96 -14.17 9.29 -2.88
N ILE A 97 -13.59 10.11 -1.99
CA ILE A 97 -13.92 11.55 -1.87
C ILE A 97 -13.53 12.29 -3.15
N ARG A 98 -12.40 11.93 -3.76
CA ARG A 98 -11.91 12.56 -5.00
C ARG A 98 -12.65 12.07 -6.25
N PHE A 99 -13.08 10.82 -6.25
CA PHE A 99 -13.73 10.16 -7.38
C PHE A 99 -15.04 9.52 -6.93
N PRO A 100 -16.16 10.26 -6.94
CA PRO A 100 -17.46 9.77 -6.46
C PRO A 100 -18.03 8.58 -7.25
N ASN A 101 -17.46 8.29 -8.43
CA ASN A 101 -17.82 7.13 -9.24
C ASN A 101 -17.12 5.83 -8.80
N ILE A 102 -16.24 5.87 -7.79
CA ILE A 102 -15.50 4.71 -7.30
C ILE A 102 -16.06 4.27 -5.96
N ARG A 103 -16.15 2.96 -5.77
CA ARG A 103 -16.46 2.31 -4.49
C ARG A 103 -15.43 1.25 -4.18
N VAL A 104 -15.02 1.18 -2.92
CA VAL A 104 -14.17 0.10 -2.41
C VAL A 104 -14.95 -0.66 -1.35
N GLU A 105 -15.16 -1.94 -1.59
CA GLU A 105 -15.95 -2.84 -0.74
C GLU A 105 -15.01 -3.80 -0.01
N TYR A 106 -15.30 -4.13 1.25
CA TYR A 106 -14.49 -5.02 2.07
C TYR A 106 -15.35 -6.17 2.59
N ASP A 107 -14.92 -7.43 2.35
CA ASP A 107 -15.48 -8.66 2.93
C ASP A 107 -14.36 -9.42 3.64
N ILE A 108 -14.08 -9.00 4.88
CA ILE A 108 -12.97 -9.52 5.67
C ILE A 108 -13.53 -10.51 6.68
N ARG A 109 -13.35 -11.82 6.41
CA ARG A 109 -13.81 -12.94 7.25
C ARG A 109 -12.69 -13.60 8.01
N ASP A 110 -11.44 -13.31 7.64
CA ASP A 110 -10.24 -13.85 8.26
C ASP A 110 -9.22 -12.71 8.40
N GLU A 111 -8.83 -12.42 9.64
CA GLU A 111 -7.83 -11.39 9.98
C GLU A 111 -6.63 -11.99 10.72
N GLU A 112 -6.60 -13.32 10.90
CA GLU A 112 -5.61 -13.98 11.76
C GLU A 112 -4.22 -14.11 11.14
N CYS A 113 -4.00 -13.67 9.91
CA CYS A 113 -2.68 -13.73 9.29
C CYS A 113 -1.88 -12.44 9.47
N CYS A 114 -0.56 -12.58 9.38
CA CYS A 114 0.37 -11.48 9.28
C CYS A 114 0.95 -11.41 7.87
N ILE A 115 1.10 -10.19 7.35
CA ILE A 115 1.61 -9.92 6.00
C ILE A 115 2.66 -8.81 6.05
N PRO A 116 3.54 -8.69 5.07
CA PRO A 116 4.44 -7.54 4.97
C PRO A 116 3.64 -6.24 4.89
N ALA A 117 4.07 -5.20 5.61
CA ALA A 117 3.45 -3.87 5.50
C ALA A 117 3.46 -3.39 4.04
N LEU A 118 2.46 -2.58 3.63
CA LEU A 118 2.30 -2.09 2.26
C LEU A 118 2.20 -3.23 1.22
N THR A 119 1.40 -4.26 1.54
CA THR A 119 1.07 -5.37 0.62
C THR A 119 -0.25 -5.12 -0.09
N ILE A 120 -1.33 -4.80 0.66
CA ILE A 120 -2.68 -4.62 0.08
C ILE A 120 -2.82 -3.23 -0.52
N GLN A 121 -2.33 -2.20 0.16
CA GLN A 121 -2.49 -0.82 -0.28
C GLN A 121 -2.01 -0.58 -1.73
N PRO A 122 -0.80 -1.02 -2.17
CA PRO A 122 -0.36 -0.82 -3.55
C PRO A 122 -1.23 -1.57 -4.57
N LEU A 123 -1.81 -2.70 -4.21
CA LEU A 123 -2.70 -3.45 -5.09
C LEU A 123 -4.05 -2.75 -5.27
N VAL A 124 -4.65 -2.25 -4.18
CA VAL A 124 -5.88 -1.44 -4.23
C VAL A 124 -5.64 -0.12 -4.96
N GLU A 125 -4.47 0.49 -4.76
CA GLU A 125 -4.08 1.68 -5.50
C GLU A 125 -4.02 1.44 -7.01
N ASN A 126 -3.41 0.34 -7.44
CA ASN A 126 -3.37 -0.04 -8.86
C ASN A 126 -4.76 -0.32 -9.41
N ALA A 127 -5.62 -1.02 -8.67
CA ALA A 127 -7.00 -1.27 -9.04
C ALA A 127 -7.77 0.05 -9.24
N ILE A 128 -7.63 1.01 -8.34
CA ILE A 128 -8.27 2.32 -8.46
C ILE A 128 -7.69 3.10 -9.63
N ARG A 129 -6.38 3.27 -9.69
CA ARG A 129 -5.70 4.18 -10.62
C ARG A 129 -5.76 3.69 -12.07
N HIS A 130 -5.49 2.41 -12.28
CA HIS A 130 -5.37 1.81 -13.61
C HIS A 130 -6.60 0.99 -14.01
N GLY A 131 -7.31 0.42 -13.04
CA GLY A 131 -8.51 -0.36 -13.27
C GLY A 131 -9.75 0.51 -13.46
N VAL A 132 -10.27 1.07 -12.37
CA VAL A 132 -11.65 1.55 -12.31
C VAL A 132 -11.85 3.05 -12.51
N ARG A 133 -10.80 3.86 -12.49
CA ARG A 133 -10.91 5.33 -12.53
C ARG A 133 -11.65 5.87 -13.74
N SER A 134 -11.57 5.20 -14.89
CA SER A 134 -12.24 5.56 -16.13
C SER A 134 -13.66 5.00 -16.26
N ARG A 135 -14.08 4.12 -15.34
CA ARG A 135 -15.42 3.52 -15.38
C ARG A 135 -16.47 4.50 -14.84
N LYS A 136 -17.70 4.39 -15.34
CA LYS A 136 -18.85 5.15 -14.81
C LYS A 136 -19.16 4.75 -13.37
N GLU A 137 -19.08 3.45 -13.09
CA GLU A 137 -19.21 2.84 -11.75
C GLU A 137 -18.03 1.91 -11.56
N GLY A 138 -16.99 2.42 -10.89
CA GLY A 138 -15.79 1.67 -10.57
C GLY A 138 -15.94 0.98 -9.23
N ILE A 139 -15.74 -0.33 -9.19
CA ILE A 139 -15.81 -1.13 -7.98
C ILE A 139 -14.50 -1.86 -7.78
N VAL A 140 -13.94 -1.72 -6.59
CA VAL A 140 -12.82 -2.54 -6.11
C VAL A 140 -13.29 -3.33 -4.91
N ARG A 141 -13.12 -4.64 -4.90
CA ARG A 141 -13.44 -5.52 -3.78
C ARG A 141 -12.18 -6.06 -3.15
N VAL A 142 -12.11 -5.96 -1.83
CA VAL A 142 -11.05 -6.56 -1.03
C VAL A 142 -11.69 -7.59 -0.13
N ALA A 143 -11.34 -8.87 -0.33
CA ALA A 143 -11.86 -9.96 0.48
C ALA A 143 -10.70 -10.70 1.15
N ALA A 144 -10.92 -11.17 2.38
CA ALA A 144 -10.00 -12.05 3.07
C ALA A 144 -10.79 -13.20 3.71
N TYR A 145 -10.36 -14.41 3.46
CA TYR A 145 -10.99 -15.62 3.99
C TYR A 145 -9.99 -16.75 4.11
N ARG A 146 -10.35 -17.76 4.88
CA ARG A 146 -9.54 -18.96 5.08
C ARG A 146 -10.07 -20.11 4.24
N GLU A 147 -9.20 -20.80 3.55
CA GLU A 147 -9.50 -22.00 2.79
C GLU A 147 -8.54 -23.13 3.22
N GLY A 148 -9.05 -24.06 4.02
CA GLY A 148 -8.21 -25.09 4.61
C GLY A 148 -7.11 -24.53 5.50
N ASN A 149 -5.85 -24.73 5.12
CA ASN A 149 -4.68 -24.24 5.83
C ASN A 149 -4.05 -22.99 5.18
N GLU A 150 -4.81 -22.29 4.34
CA GLU A 150 -4.33 -21.09 3.68
C GLU A 150 -5.21 -19.89 4.01
N HIS A 151 -4.59 -18.74 4.23
CA HIS A 151 -5.22 -17.43 4.23
C HIS A 151 -5.22 -16.90 2.80
N LEU A 152 -6.37 -16.55 2.29
CA LEU A 152 -6.55 -15.96 0.96
C LEU A 152 -6.97 -14.52 1.09
N ILE A 153 -6.23 -13.64 0.40
CA ILE A 153 -6.60 -12.23 0.27
C ILE A 153 -6.81 -11.98 -1.22
N VAL A 154 -7.99 -11.48 -1.57
CA VAL A 154 -8.41 -11.27 -2.96
C VAL A 154 -8.71 -9.80 -3.17
N ILE A 155 -8.10 -9.20 -4.18
CA ILE A 155 -8.40 -7.85 -4.64
C ILE A 155 -8.94 -7.98 -6.06
N GLU A 156 -10.17 -7.57 -6.27
CA GLU A 156 -10.85 -7.59 -7.56
C GLU A 156 -11.29 -6.20 -7.97
N ASP A 157 -11.15 -5.88 -9.24
CA ASP A 157 -11.71 -4.66 -9.82
C ASP A 157 -12.52 -4.96 -11.09
N ASN A 158 -13.52 -4.13 -11.37
CA ASN A 158 -14.29 -4.17 -12.63
C ASN A 158 -13.71 -3.20 -13.67
N GLY A 159 -12.41 -2.99 -13.64
CA GLY A 159 -11.73 -1.99 -14.45
C GLY A 159 -11.46 -2.42 -15.90
N THR A 160 -10.56 -1.72 -16.55
CA THR A 160 -10.24 -1.94 -17.96
C THR A 160 -9.49 -3.23 -18.24
N GLY A 161 -8.88 -3.82 -17.20
CA GLY A 161 -8.04 -5.01 -17.35
C GLY A 161 -6.88 -4.81 -18.35
N PHE A 162 -6.16 -5.88 -18.62
CA PHE A 162 -5.05 -5.90 -19.59
C PHE A 162 -4.84 -7.33 -20.13
N THR A 163 -4.23 -7.44 -21.31
CA THR A 163 -3.90 -8.73 -21.93
C THR A 163 -2.53 -9.24 -21.48
N GLU A 164 -1.57 -8.34 -21.33
CA GLU A 164 -0.22 -8.65 -20.88
C GLU A 164 0.14 -7.63 -19.81
N LEU A 165 0.86 -8.08 -18.78
CA LEU A 165 1.44 -7.16 -17.81
C LEU A 165 2.33 -6.20 -18.61
N PRO A 166 2.03 -4.89 -18.66
CA PRO A 166 2.80 -3.95 -19.45
C PRO A 166 4.28 -4.07 -19.05
N ALA A 167 5.17 -4.24 -20.02
CA ALA A 167 6.60 -4.23 -19.78
C ALA A 167 6.99 -2.90 -19.12
N LYS A 168 7.86 -2.93 -18.11
CA LYS A 168 8.36 -1.80 -17.28
C LYS A 168 7.89 -0.43 -17.76
N SER A 169 6.82 0.08 -17.18
CA SER A 169 6.37 1.45 -17.44
C SER A 169 7.33 2.44 -16.79
N GLU A 170 7.65 3.54 -17.47
CA GLU A 170 8.46 4.64 -16.93
C GLU A 170 7.84 5.25 -15.65
N ASP A 171 6.55 5.02 -15.39
CA ASP A 171 5.80 5.51 -14.24
C ASP A 171 6.00 4.72 -12.92
N GLY A 172 6.88 3.73 -12.88
CA GLY A 172 7.23 2.99 -11.66
C GLY A 172 6.13 2.05 -11.12
N THR A 173 5.00 1.90 -11.80
CA THR A 173 3.82 1.14 -11.33
C THR A 173 4.10 -0.35 -11.19
N HIS A 174 4.92 -0.93 -12.08
CA HIS A 174 5.28 -2.35 -12.05
C HIS A 174 6.27 -2.69 -10.95
N ILE A 175 7.09 -1.72 -10.53
CA ILE A 175 8.01 -1.88 -9.41
C ILE A 175 7.20 -2.16 -8.12
N GLY A 176 6.03 -1.55 -7.97
CA GLY A 176 5.17 -1.75 -6.82
C GLY A 176 4.62 -3.18 -6.70
N ILE A 177 4.11 -3.75 -7.80
CA ILE A 177 3.52 -5.11 -7.81
C ILE A 177 4.60 -6.17 -7.61
N GLU A 178 5.74 -6.04 -8.30
CA GLU A 178 6.84 -7.00 -8.18
C GLU A 178 7.45 -6.97 -6.78
N ASN A 179 7.65 -5.79 -6.19
CA ASN A 179 8.08 -5.64 -4.81
C ASN A 179 7.12 -6.29 -3.81
N VAL A 180 5.80 -6.21 -4.05
CA VAL A 180 4.80 -6.90 -3.22
C VAL A 180 4.98 -8.42 -3.32
N ARG A 181 5.15 -8.95 -4.54
CA ARG A 181 5.36 -10.37 -4.80
C ARG A 181 6.60 -10.88 -4.08
N GLU A 182 7.74 -10.24 -4.32
CA GLU A 182 9.02 -10.63 -3.72
C GLU A 182 8.98 -10.61 -2.19
N ARG A 183 8.39 -9.57 -1.59
CA ARG A 183 8.28 -9.46 -0.13
C ARG A 183 7.34 -10.51 0.46
N LEU A 184 6.19 -10.77 -0.19
CA LEU A 184 5.26 -11.80 0.24
C LEU A 184 5.92 -13.18 0.23
N GLU A 185 6.70 -13.49 -0.80
CA GLU A 185 7.44 -14.73 -0.95
C GLU A 185 8.54 -14.87 0.11
N GLN A 186 9.37 -13.83 0.29
CA GLN A 186 10.51 -13.85 1.21
C GLN A 186 10.10 -13.84 2.69
N MET A 187 9.03 -13.09 3.05
CA MET A 187 8.67 -12.86 4.45
C MET A 187 7.57 -13.80 4.97
N CYS A 188 6.68 -14.25 4.09
CA CYS A 188 5.53 -15.07 4.47
C CYS A 188 5.47 -16.41 3.75
N ASN A 189 6.45 -16.72 2.89
CA ASN A 189 6.41 -17.89 2.00
C ASN A 189 5.07 -17.99 1.24
N GLY A 190 4.51 -16.81 0.91
CA GLY A 190 3.24 -16.68 0.23
C GLY A 190 3.40 -16.60 -1.27
N THR A 191 2.30 -16.73 -1.99
CA THR A 191 2.25 -16.63 -3.46
C THR A 191 1.27 -15.56 -3.90
N MET A 192 1.54 -14.93 -5.04
CA MET A 192 0.65 -13.96 -5.66
C MET A 192 0.34 -14.35 -7.11
N THR A 193 -0.93 -14.45 -7.44
CA THR A 193 -1.41 -14.67 -8.80
C THR A 193 -2.23 -13.49 -9.28
N ILE A 194 -2.12 -13.15 -10.55
CA ILE A 194 -2.86 -12.06 -11.19
C ILE A 194 -3.58 -12.65 -12.40
N ASP A 195 -4.89 -12.46 -12.45
CA ASP A 195 -5.74 -12.79 -13.59
C ASP A 195 -6.41 -11.50 -14.08
N SER A 196 -6.22 -11.15 -15.34
CA SER A 196 -6.75 -9.93 -15.92
C SER A 196 -7.19 -10.17 -17.35
N LYS A 197 -8.33 -9.58 -17.71
CA LYS A 197 -8.84 -9.62 -19.07
C LYS A 197 -9.31 -8.24 -19.49
N PRO A 198 -9.05 -7.84 -20.75
CA PRO A 198 -9.51 -6.57 -21.27
C PRO A 198 -11.03 -6.41 -21.05
N ASP A 199 -11.41 -5.26 -20.52
CA ASP A 199 -12.77 -4.86 -20.19
C ASP A 199 -13.53 -5.67 -19.12
N GLU A 200 -12.94 -6.75 -18.60
CA GLU A 200 -13.50 -7.55 -17.51
C GLU A 200 -12.93 -7.17 -16.12
N GLY A 201 -11.76 -6.48 -16.09
CA GLY A 201 -11.09 -6.06 -14.87
C GLY A 201 -9.90 -6.96 -14.50
N THR A 202 -9.46 -6.83 -13.24
CA THR A 202 -8.31 -7.57 -12.72
C THR A 202 -8.65 -8.23 -11.39
N ARG A 203 -8.13 -9.43 -11.19
CA ARG A 203 -8.21 -10.18 -9.94
C ARG A 203 -6.81 -10.56 -9.48
N VAL A 204 -6.43 -10.10 -8.29
CA VAL A 204 -5.18 -10.45 -7.62
C VAL A 204 -5.50 -11.34 -6.42
N ILE A 205 -4.83 -12.48 -6.31
CA ILE A 205 -5.00 -13.42 -5.21
C ILE A 205 -3.65 -13.60 -4.52
N LEU A 206 -3.63 -13.31 -3.23
CA LEU A 206 -2.52 -13.62 -2.34
C LEU A 206 -2.87 -14.86 -1.54
N ARG A 207 -1.96 -15.84 -1.49
CA ARG A 207 -2.09 -17.06 -0.69
C ARG A 207 -0.95 -17.12 0.30
N ILE A 208 -1.28 -17.33 1.57
CA ILE A 208 -0.32 -17.43 2.65
C ILE A 208 -0.66 -18.69 3.44
N THR A 209 0.28 -19.63 3.50
CA THR A 209 0.10 -20.82 4.32
C THR A 209 0.06 -20.43 5.79
N ALA A 210 -0.96 -20.84 6.52
CA ALA A 210 -1.03 -20.67 7.95
C ALA A 210 0.17 -21.40 8.58
N GLY A 211 1.19 -20.65 8.98
CA GLY A 211 2.36 -21.19 9.68
C GLY A 211 1.88 -21.87 10.96
N LYS A 212 2.56 -22.96 11.37
CA LYS A 212 2.46 -23.43 12.76
C LYS A 212 2.71 -22.22 13.65
N GLU A 213 1.77 -21.92 14.54
CA GLU A 213 1.85 -20.84 15.53
C GLU A 213 3.29 -20.66 16.01
N VAL A 214 3.87 -19.49 15.71
CA VAL A 214 5.14 -19.11 16.34
C VAL A 214 4.76 -18.91 17.80
N ASN A 215 5.03 -19.93 18.62
CA ASN A 215 4.87 -19.88 20.06
C ASN A 215 5.49 -18.58 20.58
N ARG A 216 4.64 -17.77 21.17
CA ARG A 216 5.02 -16.56 21.93
C ARG A 216 5.94 -16.88 23.08
#